data_c48832d4746f965101b1c9f5c865c8ef
#
_entry.id   c48832d4746f965101b1c9f5c865c8ef
#
_cell.length_a   1.000
_cell.length_b   1.000
_cell.length_c   1.000
_cell.angle_alpha   90.00
_cell.angle_beta   90.00
_cell.angle_gamma   90.00
#
_symmetry.space_group_name_H-M   'P 1'
#
loop_
_entity.id
_entity.type
_entity.pdbx_description
1 polymer ?
#
loop_
_entity_poly.entity_id
_entity_poly.type
_entity_poly.pdbx_seq_one_letter_code
_entity_poly.pdbx_strand_id
1 'polypeptide(L)' 'MPRIIRNAIRCKKCGDIIESKTVHDFKFCSCGSCAVDGGHDYLRRCGNREDWEELCEVEKLEDNGALV' A
#
# COMPACT_ATOMS: atom_id res chain seq x y z
N MET A 1 8.34 16.16 3.30
CA MET A 1 7.19 15.29 3.01
C MET A 1 7.56 13.84 3.26
N PRO A 2 6.67 13.06 3.86
CA PRO A 2 6.96 11.64 4.02
C PRO A 2 7.02 10.95 2.66
N ARG A 3 7.88 9.96 2.58
CA ARG A 3 8.08 9.20 1.36
C ARG A 3 7.53 7.80 1.57
N ILE A 4 6.85 7.28 0.55
CA ILE A 4 6.34 5.91 0.60
C ILE A 4 7.51 4.95 0.44
N ILE A 5 7.75 4.13 1.46
CA ILE A 5 8.79 3.12 1.43
C ILE A 5 8.25 1.85 0.81
N ARG A 6 7.02 1.48 1.17
CA ARG A 6 6.38 0.27 0.69
C ARG A 6 4.91 0.53 0.46
N ASN A 7 4.42 0.21 -0.73
CA ASN A 7 3.02 0.37 -1.11
C ASN A 7 2.43 -1.02 -1.31
N ALA A 8 1.89 -1.60 -0.25
CA ALA A 8 1.46 -2.99 -0.25
C ALA A 8 0.20 -3.19 0.58
N ILE A 9 -0.52 -4.26 0.26
CA ILE A 9 -1.66 -4.72 1.05
C ILE A 9 -1.66 -6.24 1.07
N ARG A 10 -2.41 -6.82 2.00
CA ARG A 10 -2.69 -8.25 2.02
C ARG A 10 -4.18 -8.45 1.81
N CYS A 11 -4.54 -9.24 0.80
CA CYS A 11 -5.93 -9.59 0.56
C CYS A 11 -6.40 -10.55 1.63
N LYS A 12 -7.50 -10.23 2.31
CA LYS A 12 -8.02 -11.09 3.36
C LYS A 12 -8.75 -12.30 2.81
N LYS A 13 -9.16 -12.26 1.54
CA LYS A 13 -9.88 -13.37 0.92
C LYS A 13 -8.95 -14.45 0.41
N CYS A 14 -7.89 -14.08 -0.30
CA CYS A 14 -6.96 -15.06 -0.87
C CYS A 14 -5.62 -15.13 -0.15
N GLY A 15 -5.34 -14.17 0.73
CA GLY A 15 -4.10 -14.16 1.50
C GLY A 15 -2.89 -13.61 0.77
N ASP A 16 -3.04 -13.20 -0.48
CA ASP A 16 -1.92 -12.65 -1.25
C ASP A 16 -1.45 -11.33 -0.67
N ILE A 17 -0.14 -11.16 -0.67
CA ILE A 17 0.47 -9.85 -0.40
C ILE A 17 0.93 -9.31 -1.75
N ILE A 18 0.43 -8.13 -2.11
CA ILE A 18 0.77 -7.49 -3.38
C ILE A 18 1.37 -6.14 -3.10
N GLU A 19 2.34 -5.76 -3.93
CA GLU A 19 3.08 -4.53 -3.74
C GLU A 19 3.18 -3.78 -5.07
N SER A 20 2.86 -2.49 -5.04
CA SER A 20 3.03 -1.61 -6.19
C SER A 20 4.40 -0.96 -6.08
N LYS A 21 5.30 -1.26 -7.02
CA LYS A 21 6.70 -0.83 -6.93
C LYS A 21 7.00 0.42 -7.73
N THR A 22 6.18 0.71 -8.73
CA THR A 22 6.34 1.93 -9.54
C THR A 22 5.00 2.61 -9.67
N VAL A 23 5.00 3.86 -10.12
CA VAL A 23 3.79 4.67 -10.21
C VAL A 23 2.74 4.05 -11.14
N HIS A 24 3.17 3.27 -12.12
CA HIS A 24 2.26 2.61 -13.07
C HIS A 24 2.05 1.14 -12.78
N ASP A 25 2.49 0.67 -11.63
CA ASP A 25 2.42 -0.75 -11.28
C ASP A 25 1.10 -1.03 -10.59
N PHE A 26 0.08 -1.32 -11.40
CA PHE A 26 -1.27 -1.62 -10.94
C PHE A 26 -1.40 -3.14 -10.81
N LYS A 27 -1.48 -3.64 -9.59
CA LYS A 27 -1.51 -5.08 -9.32
C LYS A 27 -2.75 -5.50 -8.58
N PHE A 28 -3.37 -6.58 -9.07
CA PHE A 28 -4.48 -7.24 -8.38
C PHE A 28 -3.97 -8.43 -7.58
N CYS A 29 -4.69 -8.80 -6.53
CA CYS A 29 -4.43 -10.04 -5.83
C CYS A 29 -4.92 -11.23 -6.66
N SER A 30 -4.58 -12.46 -6.24
CA SER A 30 -4.91 -13.67 -7.01
C SER A 30 -6.40 -13.82 -7.25
N CYS A 31 -7.24 -13.46 -6.28
CA CYS A 31 -8.68 -13.60 -6.43
C CYS A 31 -9.33 -12.38 -7.08
N GLY A 32 -8.58 -11.32 -7.33
CA GLY A 32 -9.08 -10.12 -7.98
C GLY A 32 -9.95 -9.21 -7.12
N SER A 33 -10.05 -9.48 -5.83
CA SER A 33 -10.92 -8.70 -4.94
C SER A 33 -10.38 -7.32 -4.64
N CYS A 34 -9.07 -7.14 -4.68
CA CYS A 34 -8.45 -5.87 -4.35
C CYS A 34 -7.18 -5.67 -5.16
N ALA A 35 -6.72 -4.43 -5.19
CA ALA A 35 -5.55 -4.06 -6.00
C ALA A 35 -4.82 -2.89 -5.38
N VAL A 36 -3.57 -2.72 -5.77
CA VAL A 36 -2.75 -1.57 -5.38
C VAL A 36 -2.22 -0.88 -6.63
N ASP A 37 -1.94 0.41 -6.49
CA ASP A 37 -1.41 1.23 -7.57
C ASP A 37 -0.69 2.43 -6.95
N GLY A 38 0.14 3.10 -7.74
CA GLY A 38 0.78 4.35 -7.35
C GLY A 38 2.23 4.24 -6.95
N GLY A 39 2.75 3.03 -6.75
CA GLY A 39 4.16 2.83 -6.42
C GLY A 39 4.59 3.63 -5.20
N HIS A 40 5.66 4.39 -5.36
CA HIS A 40 6.19 5.23 -4.28
C HIS A 40 5.68 6.67 -4.35
N ASP A 41 4.77 6.96 -5.29
CA ASP A 41 4.26 8.32 -5.47
C ASP A 41 2.97 8.57 -4.71
N TYR A 42 2.06 7.59 -4.71
CA TYR A 42 0.80 7.72 -3.98
C TYR A 42 0.25 6.33 -3.67
N LEU A 43 -0.68 6.29 -2.72
CA LEU A 43 -1.31 5.04 -2.29
C LEU A 43 -2.70 4.99 -2.91
N ARG A 44 -2.90 4.06 -3.84
CA ARG A 44 -4.20 3.84 -4.46
C ARG A 44 -4.64 2.42 -4.17
N ARG A 45 -5.90 2.29 -3.78
CA ARG A 45 -6.49 0.99 -3.42
C ARG A 45 -7.77 0.79 -4.19
N CYS A 46 -7.99 -0.43 -4.67
CA CYS A 46 -9.23 -0.81 -5.35
C CYS A 46 -9.83 -2.00 -4.60
N GLY A 47 -11.17 -2.03 -4.55
CA GLY A 47 -11.90 -3.08 -3.86
C GLY A 47 -12.59 -2.56 -2.61
N ASN A 48 -13.22 -3.46 -1.87
CA ASN A 48 -13.88 -3.10 -0.62
C ASN A 48 -12.85 -2.96 0.48
N ARG A 49 -12.93 -1.86 1.25
CA ARG A 49 -11.96 -1.57 2.29
C ARG A 49 -11.76 -2.72 3.28
N GLU A 50 -12.83 -3.44 3.56
CA GLU A 50 -12.78 -4.54 4.52
C GLU A 50 -12.14 -5.80 3.98
N ASP A 51 -11.83 -5.85 2.67
CA ASP A 51 -11.26 -7.03 2.04
C ASP A 51 -9.74 -7.07 2.08
N TRP A 52 -9.08 -6.02 2.55
CA TRP A 52 -7.63 -6.04 2.62
C TRP A 52 -7.12 -5.48 3.94
N GLU A 53 -5.90 -5.87 4.24
CA GLU A 53 -5.13 -5.35 5.37
C GLU A 53 -4.07 -4.40 4.82
N GLU A 54 -4.02 -3.18 5.34
CA GLU A 54 -3.07 -2.19 4.87
C GLU A 54 -1.67 -2.51 5.38
N LEU A 55 -0.70 -2.63 4.47
CA LEU A 55 0.69 -2.95 4.81
C LEU A 55 1.65 -1.86 4.37
N CYS A 56 1.15 -0.70 3.97
CA CYS A 56 2.03 0.36 3.48
C CYS A 56 2.98 0.83 4.59
N GLU A 57 4.17 1.23 4.17
CA GLU A 57 5.18 1.82 5.05
C GLU A 57 5.58 3.16 4.46
N VAL A 58 5.58 4.18 5.30
CA VAL A 58 6.01 5.51 4.89
C VAL A 58 7.13 5.98 5.80
N GLU A 59 8.02 6.78 5.25
CA GLU A 59 9.10 7.40 6.01
C GLU A 59 8.52 8.50 6.88
N LYS A 60 8.81 8.47 8.21
CA LYS A 60 8.38 9.53 9.13
C LYS A 60 9.53 10.49 9.33
N LEU A 61 9.24 11.71 9.20
CA LEU A 61 10.23 12.75 9.49
C LEU A 61 10.17 13.09 10.96
N GLU A 62 10.60 13.12 11.56
CA GLU A 62 10.53 13.30 12.69
C GLU A 62 10.40 13.41 13.54
N ASP A 63 10.63 13.18 13.74
CA ASP A 63 10.40 13.01 14.30
C ASP A 63 10.32 13.52 14.97
N ASN A 64 10.58 13.71 14.91
CA ASN A 64 10.43 13.94 15.38
C ASN A 64 10.07 14.33 16.07
N GLY A 65 10.22 14.39 16.09
CA GLY A 65 9.82 14.42 16.68
C GLY A 65 9.67 15.07 17.23
N ALA A 66 9.85 15.07 16.99
CA ALA A 66 9.67 15.32 17.42
C ALA A 66 9.27 15.97 18.04
N LEU A 67 9.36 16.04 18.02
CA LEU A 67 8.97 16.37 18.51
C LEU A 67 8.70 16.79 19.29
N VAL A 68 8.89 16.74 19.17
CA VAL A 68 8.69 16.88 19.79
C VAL A 68 8.62 17.03 20.27
#